data_59420cfd244897dfbe4d7ebc4b5ea12d
#
_entry.id   59420cfd244897dfbe4d7ebc4b5ea12d
#
_cell.length_a   1.000
_cell.length_b   1.000
_cell.length_c   1.000
_cell.angle_alpha   90.00
_cell.angle_beta   90.00
_cell.angle_gamma   90.00
#
_symmetry.space_group_name_H-M   'P 1'
#
loop_
_entity.id
_entity.type
_entity.pdbx_description
1 polymer ?
#
loop_
_entity_poly.entity_id
_entity_poly.type
_entity_poly.pdbx_seq_one_letter_code
_entity_poly.pdbx_strand_id
1 'polypeptide(L)'
;MNNLNKELLINYIKSNSAPILVDFIDGDNIPSSVVLSADCEISELNGYYDKMDFVPPKWFNKINLSTPKILVIDKIDSIQKNEQVKFVEILKYRQVSTFELPKDTRIIVTAKEVNKDTINEEIFSLVAYIKG
;
A
#
# COMPACT_ATOMS: atom_id res chain seq x y z
N MET A 1 -6.62 12.09 14.87
CA MET A 1 -5.19 12.10 14.55
C MET A 1 -4.53 13.30 15.21
N ASN A 2 -3.45 13.10 15.94
CA ASN A 2 -2.75 14.20 16.57
C ASN A 2 -1.78 14.88 15.60
N ASN A 3 -1.29 16.07 15.98
CA ASN A 3 -0.42 16.87 15.10
C ASN A 3 0.91 16.18 14.80
N LEU A 4 1.47 15.45 15.75
CA LEU A 4 2.75 14.74 15.56
C LEU A 4 2.62 13.64 14.52
N ASN A 5 1.56 12.84 14.56
CA ASN A 5 1.33 11.77 13.59
C ASN A 5 1.07 12.34 12.20
N LYS A 6 0.36 13.46 12.11
CA LYS A 6 0.14 14.13 10.84
C LYS A 6 1.45 14.65 10.25
N GLU A 7 2.32 15.24 11.07
CA GLU A 7 3.63 15.72 10.63
C GLU A 7 4.52 14.58 10.16
N LEU A 8 4.53 13.45 10.88
CA LEU A 8 5.28 12.25 10.48
C LEU A 8 4.81 11.73 9.12
N LEU A 9 3.51 11.69 8.90
CA LEU A 9 2.94 11.24 7.63
C LEU A 9 3.32 12.18 6.50
N ILE A 10 3.23 13.48 6.70
CA ILE A 10 3.62 14.49 5.70
C ILE A 10 5.11 14.35 5.38
N ASN A 11 5.96 14.21 6.38
CA ASN A 11 7.40 14.04 6.20
C ASN A 11 7.71 12.75 5.43
N TYR A 12 7.01 11.67 5.73
CA TYR A 12 7.16 10.41 4.97
C TYR A 12 6.82 10.63 3.49
N ILE A 13 5.71 11.29 3.20
CA ILE A 13 5.28 11.54 1.83
C ILE A 13 6.35 12.35 1.06
N LYS A 14 7.07 13.23 1.74
CA LYS A 14 8.13 14.05 1.14
C LYS A 14 9.47 13.35 1.04
N SER A 15 9.69 12.27 1.79
CA SER A 15 10.95 11.53 1.79
C SER A 15 10.85 10.28 0.93
N ASN A 16 11.99 9.67 0.59
CA ASN A 16 12.03 8.43 -0.18
C ASN A 16 12.27 7.25 0.76
N SER A 17 11.32 7.00 1.65
CA SER A 17 11.43 6.01 2.72
C SER A 17 10.81 4.66 2.33
N ALA A 18 11.08 3.64 3.15
CA ALA A 18 10.45 2.33 3.07
C ALA A 18 8.94 2.43 3.33
N PRO A 19 8.15 1.42 2.94
CA PRO A 19 6.71 1.41 3.22
C PRO A 19 6.42 1.57 4.71
N ILE A 20 5.32 2.26 5.02
CA ILE A 20 4.88 2.46 6.41
C ILE A 20 3.50 1.83 6.63
N LEU A 21 3.26 1.44 7.89
CA LEU A 21 1.95 0.99 8.36
C LEU A 21 1.46 1.98 9.41
N VAL A 22 0.24 2.50 9.23
CA VAL A 22 -0.35 3.47 10.14
C VAL A 22 -1.71 2.98 10.63
N ASP A 23 -2.08 3.31 11.86
CA ASP A 23 -3.34 2.91 12.49
C ASP A 23 -4.27 4.07 12.84
N PHE A 24 -3.97 5.28 12.36
CA PHE A 24 -4.67 6.49 12.78
C PHE A 24 -5.38 7.24 11.65
N ILE A 25 -5.40 6.70 10.44
CA ILE A 25 -6.04 7.35 9.29
C ILE A 25 -6.51 6.30 8.29
N ASP A 26 -7.67 6.53 7.69
CA ASP A 26 -8.15 5.70 6.58
C ASP A 26 -7.55 6.18 5.26
N GLY A 27 -7.43 5.26 4.30
CA GLY A 27 -6.85 5.58 3.00
C GLY A 27 -7.54 6.73 2.28
N ASP A 28 -8.87 6.80 2.39
CA ASP A 28 -9.66 7.85 1.75
C ASP A 28 -9.34 9.25 2.28
N ASN A 29 -8.73 9.35 3.45
CA ASN A 29 -8.37 10.62 4.07
C ASN A 29 -6.92 11.01 3.83
N ILE A 30 -6.18 10.22 3.05
CA ILE A 30 -4.80 10.56 2.65
C ILE A 30 -4.87 11.34 1.34
N PRO A 31 -4.51 12.63 1.33
CA PRO A 31 -4.69 13.46 0.14
C PRO A 31 -3.86 12.98 -1.05
N SER A 32 -4.44 13.08 -2.24
CA SER A 32 -3.77 12.79 -3.51
C SER A 32 -3.26 11.35 -3.63
N SER A 33 -3.85 10.41 -2.89
CA SER A 33 -3.44 9.01 -2.91
C SER A 33 -4.28 8.18 -3.88
N VAL A 34 -3.67 7.10 -4.36
CA VAL A 34 -4.36 6.03 -5.08
C VAL A 34 -4.63 4.93 -4.06
N VAL A 35 -5.89 4.66 -3.78
CA VAL A 35 -6.29 3.73 -2.72
C VAL A 35 -6.64 2.37 -3.34
N LEU A 36 -5.96 1.33 -2.84
CA LEU A 36 -6.22 -0.06 -3.18
C LEU A 36 -6.74 -0.76 -1.93
N SER A 37 -7.97 -1.25 -1.98
CA SER A 37 -8.54 -1.96 -0.84
C SER A 37 -7.84 -3.30 -0.63
N ALA A 38 -7.56 -3.66 0.62
CA ALA A 38 -6.89 -4.92 0.92
C ALA A 38 -7.71 -6.14 0.49
N ASP A 39 -9.03 -6.03 0.42
CA ASP A 39 -9.91 -7.12 0.00
C ASP A 39 -10.08 -7.23 -1.52
N CYS A 40 -9.29 -6.47 -2.30
CA CYS A 40 -9.37 -6.50 -3.76
C CYS A 40 -9.07 -7.90 -4.32
N GLU A 41 -9.63 -8.16 -5.51
CA GLU A 41 -9.35 -9.40 -6.24
C GLU A 41 -7.88 -9.41 -6.70
N ILE A 42 -7.33 -10.62 -6.91
CA ILE A 42 -5.95 -10.76 -7.39
C ILE A 42 -5.77 -10.06 -8.74
N SER A 43 -6.75 -10.13 -9.63
CA SER A 43 -6.67 -9.44 -10.93
C SER A 43 -6.67 -7.92 -10.78
N GLU A 44 -7.34 -7.38 -9.76
CA GLU A 44 -7.30 -5.94 -9.48
C GLU A 44 -5.94 -5.50 -8.94
N LEU A 45 -5.26 -6.41 -8.22
CA LEU A 45 -3.95 -6.14 -7.67
C LEU A 45 -2.85 -6.29 -8.73
N ASN A 46 -2.84 -7.41 -9.44
CA ASN A 46 -1.71 -7.83 -10.30
C ASN A 46 -1.94 -7.63 -11.80
N GLY A 47 -3.15 -7.23 -12.21
CA GLY A 47 -3.52 -7.23 -13.62
C GLY A 47 -3.85 -8.63 -14.12
N TYR A 48 -4.01 -8.77 -15.41
CA TYR A 48 -4.40 -10.05 -16.02
C TYR A 48 -4.00 -10.09 -17.49
N TYR A 49 -4.07 -11.29 -18.08
CA TYR A 49 -3.88 -11.46 -19.52
C TYR A 49 -5.23 -11.47 -20.22
N ASP A 50 -5.34 -10.66 -21.28
CA ASP A 50 -6.45 -10.71 -22.21
C ASP A 50 -5.89 -11.24 -23.53
N LYS A 51 -6.23 -12.50 -23.85
CA LYS A 51 -5.61 -13.25 -24.93
C LYS A 51 -4.12 -13.37 -24.67
N MET A 52 -3.25 -12.76 -25.46
CA MET A 52 -1.80 -12.80 -25.27
C MET A 52 -1.25 -11.47 -24.73
N ASP A 53 -2.13 -10.49 -24.53
CA ASP A 53 -1.72 -9.17 -24.07
C ASP A 53 -1.92 -9.03 -22.55
N PHE A 54 -0.90 -8.52 -21.87
CA PHE A 54 -1.01 -8.23 -20.45
C PHE A 54 -1.72 -6.89 -20.22
N VAL A 55 -2.75 -6.90 -19.36
CA VAL A 55 -3.47 -5.71 -18.94
C VAL A 55 -3.03 -5.35 -17.53
N PRO A 56 -2.28 -4.26 -17.34
CA PRO A 56 -1.86 -3.86 -15.99
C PRO A 56 -3.05 -3.43 -15.14
N PRO A 57 -2.92 -3.50 -13.79
CA PRO A 57 -4.02 -3.07 -12.93
C PRO A 57 -4.28 -1.57 -13.04
N LYS A 58 -5.52 -1.17 -12.86
CA LYS A 58 -5.93 0.24 -12.97
C LYS A 58 -5.15 1.16 -12.03
N TRP A 59 -4.89 0.71 -10.80
CA TRP A 59 -4.16 1.52 -9.83
C TRP A 59 -2.74 1.83 -10.30
N PHE A 60 -2.11 0.91 -11.01
CA PHE A 60 -0.77 1.10 -11.55
C PHE A 60 -0.73 2.27 -12.55
N ASN A 61 -1.71 2.29 -13.46
CA ASN A 61 -1.83 3.39 -14.42
C ASN A 61 -2.10 4.73 -13.72
N LYS A 62 -2.92 4.72 -12.68
CA LYS A 62 -3.21 5.92 -11.90
C LYS A 62 -1.96 6.45 -11.19
N ILE A 63 -1.13 5.57 -10.62
CA ILE A 63 0.12 5.96 -9.97
C ILE A 63 1.05 6.63 -10.98
N ASN A 64 1.19 6.05 -12.17
CA ASN A 64 2.06 6.61 -13.20
C ASN A 64 1.66 8.03 -13.60
N LEU A 65 0.38 8.37 -13.52
CA LEU A 65 -0.17 9.67 -13.89
C LEU A 65 -0.29 10.65 -12.71
N SER A 66 -0.01 10.19 -11.50
CA SER A 66 -0.22 10.99 -10.28
C SER A 66 1.00 11.80 -9.89
N THR A 67 0.76 12.92 -9.21
CA THR A 67 1.80 13.74 -8.58
C THR A 67 1.20 14.34 -7.31
N PRO A 68 1.70 13.98 -6.12
CA PRO A 68 2.71 12.96 -5.84
C PRO A 68 2.20 11.53 -6.08
N LYS A 69 3.12 10.56 -6.12
CA LYS A 69 2.78 9.16 -6.31
C LYS A 69 2.67 8.46 -4.96
N ILE A 70 1.44 8.28 -4.50
CA ILE A 70 1.13 7.68 -3.20
C ILE A 70 0.18 6.52 -3.42
N LEU A 71 0.64 5.31 -3.11
CA LEU A 71 -0.19 4.11 -3.12
C LEU A 71 -0.57 3.76 -1.69
N VAL A 72 -1.86 3.63 -1.43
CA VAL A 72 -2.37 3.20 -0.12
C VAL A 72 -2.96 1.80 -0.26
N ILE A 73 -2.45 0.87 0.53
CA ILE A 73 -3.08 -0.45 0.73
C ILE A 73 -3.96 -0.29 1.97
N ASP A 74 -5.27 -0.22 1.75
CA ASP A 74 -6.20 0.23 2.78
C ASP A 74 -6.82 -0.94 3.55
N LYS A 75 -6.80 -0.84 4.88
CA LYS A 75 -7.46 -1.78 5.81
C LYS A 75 -6.93 -3.21 5.67
N ILE A 76 -5.62 -3.36 5.78
CA ILE A 76 -5.00 -4.68 5.62
C ILE A 76 -5.50 -5.69 6.66
N ASP A 77 -5.89 -5.22 7.84
CA ASP A 77 -6.44 -6.06 8.90
C ASP A 77 -7.87 -6.53 8.64
N SER A 78 -8.51 -6.04 7.58
CA SER A 78 -9.86 -6.50 7.20
C SER A 78 -9.86 -7.88 6.53
N ILE A 79 -8.69 -8.37 6.09
CA ILE A 79 -8.54 -9.69 5.50
C ILE A 79 -7.70 -10.58 6.42
N GLN A 80 -7.78 -11.89 6.21
CA GLN A 80 -7.03 -12.84 7.03
C GLN A 80 -5.53 -12.70 6.80
N LYS A 81 -4.73 -13.02 7.82
CA LYS A 81 -3.27 -12.87 7.75
C LYS A 81 -2.65 -13.61 6.56
N ASN A 82 -3.12 -14.83 6.27
CA ASN A 82 -2.59 -15.58 5.14
C ASN A 82 -2.94 -14.97 3.78
N GLU A 83 -4.02 -14.21 3.69
CA GLU A 83 -4.40 -13.49 2.48
C GLU A 83 -3.56 -12.23 2.25
N GLN A 84 -2.99 -11.68 3.32
CA GLN A 84 -2.17 -10.47 3.24
C GLN A 84 -0.88 -10.70 2.45
N VAL A 85 -0.43 -11.95 2.31
CA VAL A 85 0.82 -12.27 1.58
C VAL A 85 0.77 -11.83 0.12
N LYS A 86 -0.42 -11.61 -0.45
CA LYS A 86 -0.54 -11.10 -1.81
C LYS A 86 0.11 -9.72 -2.00
N PHE A 87 0.35 -8.97 -0.92
CA PHE A 87 1.00 -7.67 -0.96
C PHE A 87 2.51 -7.71 -0.75
N VAL A 88 3.09 -8.89 -0.48
CA VAL A 88 4.52 -9.00 -0.22
C VAL A 88 5.36 -8.52 -1.40
N GLU A 89 4.99 -8.89 -2.62
CA GLU A 89 5.73 -8.49 -3.82
C GLU A 89 5.83 -6.96 -3.93
N ILE A 90 4.71 -6.27 -3.77
CA ILE A 90 4.68 -4.80 -3.85
C ILE A 90 5.54 -4.17 -2.75
N LEU A 91 5.41 -4.66 -1.52
CA LEU A 91 6.09 -4.07 -0.36
C LEU A 91 7.59 -4.36 -0.39
N LYS A 92 7.98 -5.56 -0.81
CA LYS A 92 9.38 -6.00 -0.78
C LYS A 92 10.16 -5.57 -2.00
N TYR A 93 9.58 -5.75 -3.18
CA TYR A 93 10.28 -5.54 -4.45
C TYR A 93 9.82 -4.29 -5.20
N ARG A 94 8.79 -3.61 -4.73
CA ARG A 94 8.24 -2.41 -5.36
C ARG A 94 7.87 -2.66 -6.82
N GLN A 95 7.25 -3.82 -7.05
CA GLN A 95 6.81 -4.21 -8.38
C GLN A 95 5.51 -4.99 -8.29
N VAL A 96 4.78 -5.04 -9.40
CA VAL A 96 3.60 -5.89 -9.56
C VAL A 96 3.76 -6.65 -10.86
N SER A 97 3.65 -7.98 -10.78
CA SER A 97 3.97 -8.87 -11.91
C SER A 97 5.39 -8.57 -12.39
N THR A 98 5.58 -8.06 -13.61
CA THR A 98 6.89 -7.70 -14.14
C THR A 98 7.12 -6.19 -14.20
N PHE A 99 6.19 -5.39 -13.64
CA PHE A 99 6.23 -3.94 -13.74
C PHE A 99 6.73 -3.32 -12.44
N GLU A 100 7.79 -2.53 -12.54
CA GLU A 100 8.31 -1.80 -11.39
C GLU A 100 7.48 -0.54 -11.15
N LEU A 101 7.25 -0.23 -9.86
CA LEU A 101 6.66 1.05 -9.48
C LEU A 101 7.63 2.19 -9.81
N PRO A 102 7.12 3.39 -10.15
CA PRO A 102 7.99 4.56 -10.25
C PRO A 102 8.80 4.75 -8.98
N LYS A 103 10.06 5.19 -9.13
CA LYS A 103 11.02 5.29 -8.01
C LYS A 103 10.55 6.16 -6.86
N ASP A 104 9.77 7.19 -7.17
CA ASP A 104 9.27 8.15 -6.17
C ASP A 104 7.95 7.74 -5.55
N THR A 105 7.43 6.54 -5.84
CA THR A 105 6.20 6.05 -5.25
C THR A 105 6.36 5.82 -3.74
N ARG A 106 5.43 6.38 -2.97
CA ARG A 106 5.31 6.14 -1.52
C ARG A 106 4.24 5.11 -1.28
N ILE A 107 4.50 4.14 -0.40
CA ILE A 107 3.54 3.08 -0.08
C ILE A 107 3.13 3.23 1.37
N ILE A 108 1.84 3.39 1.60
CA ILE A 108 1.25 3.51 2.94
C ILE A 108 0.26 2.38 3.10
N VAL A 109 0.42 1.60 4.17
CA VAL A 109 -0.53 0.54 4.53
C VAL A 109 -1.33 1.05 5.73
N THR A 110 -2.65 0.92 5.68
CA THR A 110 -3.48 1.29 6.82
C THR A 110 -4.06 0.06 7.49
N ALA A 111 -4.30 0.15 8.79
CA ALA A 111 -4.98 -0.88 9.57
C ALA A 111 -5.65 -0.21 10.76
N LYS A 112 -6.78 -0.76 11.20
CA LYS A 112 -7.47 -0.28 12.38
C LYS A 112 -6.84 -0.85 13.65
N GLU A 113 -6.49 -2.13 13.63
CA GLU A 113 -5.85 -2.83 14.72
C GLU A 113 -4.54 -3.46 14.23
N VAL A 114 -3.46 -3.19 14.94
CA VAL A 114 -2.14 -3.68 14.58
C VAL A 114 -1.58 -4.50 15.75
N ASN A 115 -1.53 -5.81 15.57
CA ASN A 115 -0.93 -6.73 16.52
C ASN A 115 -0.61 -8.05 15.80
N LYS A 116 -0.03 -9.01 16.53
CA LYS A 116 0.38 -10.30 15.95
C LYS A 116 -0.78 -11.15 15.43
N ASP A 117 -2.02 -10.86 15.86
CA ASP A 117 -3.20 -11.60 15.43
C ASP A 117 -3.86 -10.99 14.20
N THR A 118 -3.59 -9.71 13.91
CA THR A 118 -4.21 -8.99 12.79
C THR A 118 -3.29 -8.78 11.60
N ILE A 119 -1.98 -8.73 11.80
CA ILE A 119 -1.02 -8.44 10.73
C ILE A 119 -0.08 -9.63 10.54
N ASN A 120 0.06 -10.06 9.29
CA ASN A 120 0.99 -11.13 8.91
C ASN A 120 2.43 -10.73 9.27
N GLU A 121 3.20 -11.67 9.81
CA GLU A 121 4.57 -11.41 10.27
C GLU A 121 5.48 -10.91 9.15
N GLU A 122 5.36 -11.48 7.96
CA GLU A 122 6.17 -11.06 6.82
C GLU A 122 5.82 -9.63 6.41
N ILE A 123 4.53 -9.30 6.34
CA ILE A 123 4.08 -7.93 6.07
C ILE A 123 4.65 -6.96 7.11
N PHE A 124 4.55 -7.32 8.39
CA PHE A 124 5.03 -6.46 9.47
C PHE A 124 6.54 -6.21 9.37
N SER A 125 7.30 -7.20 8.91
CA SER A 125 8.75 -7.06 8.73
C SER A 125 9.14 -6.12 7.58
N LEU A 126 8.21 -5.85 6.66
CA LEU A 126 8.46 -5.05 5.46
C LEU A 126 8.07 -3.58 5.62
N VAL A 127 7.43 -3.21 6.71
CA VAL A 127 6.90 -1.86 6.94
C VAL A 127 7.45 -1.26 8.23
N ALA A 128 7.48 0.07 8.28
CA ALA A 128 7.74 0.79 9.53
C ALA A 128 6.39 1.16 10.15
N TYR A 129 6.11 0.67 11.37
CA TYR A 129 4.83 0.93 12.01
C TYR A 129 4.88 2.25 12.77
N ILE A 130 3.92 3.14 12.45
CA ILE A 130 3.72 4.41 13.14
C ILE A 130 2.38 4.33 13.86
N LYS A 131 2.44 4.23 15.18
CA LYS A 131 1.27 4.11 16.04
C LYS A 131 0.68 5.48 16.32
N GLY A 132 -0.63 5.58 16.17
CA GLY A 132 -1.37 6.80 16.48
C GLY A 132 -2.05 6.79 17.82
#